data_170349c47624caf7f90d9ea3f2c1dba1
#
_entry.id   170349c47624caf7f90d9ea3f2c1dba1
#
_cell.length_a   1.000
_cell.length_b   1.000
_cell.length_c   1.000
_cell.angle_alpha   90.00
_cell.angle_beta   90.00
_cell.angle_gamma   90.00
#
_symmetry.space_group_name_H-M   'P 1'
#
loop_
_entity.id
_entity.type
_entity.pdbx_description
1 polymer ?
#
loop_
_entity_poly.entity_id
_entity_poly.type
_entity_poly.pdbx_seq_one_letter_code
_entity_poly.pdbx_strand_id
1 'polypeptide(L)'
;MEEERRLAFVAVTRAEKGLYLSGAQGRHFDGSPLYPSRFVLDIDAGLAEYTEKPNDALIADAREYIAYSEKYMPENMEAALFPVGARVRHEYLGEGSILEADTDKGAYLIRFDSVATPRRIAFRAKLTRV
;
A
#
# COMPACT_ATOMS: atom_id res chain seq x y z
N MET A 1 -11.45 -3.94 -4.11
CA MET A 1 -10.82 -3.44 -5.37
C MET A 1 -11.84 -2.98 -6.40
N GLU A 2 -12.81 -3.80 -6.78
CA GLU A 2 -13.83 -3.41 -7.79
C GLU A 2 -14.71 -2.24 -7.31
N GLU A 3 -15.09 -2.23 -6.05
CA GLU A 3 -15.85 -1.13 -5.45
C GLU A 3 -15.04 0.19 -5.42
N GLU A 4 -13.75 0.13 -5.11
CA GLU A 4 -12.87 1.31 -5.13
C GLU A 4 -12.73 1.87 -6.55
N ARG A 5 -12.64 0.99 -7.57
CA ARG A 5 -12.62 1.39 -8.97
C ARG A 5 -13.93 2.08 -9.36
N ARG A 6 -15.06 1.54 -8.94
CA ARG A 6 -16.37 2.14 -9.17
C ARG A 6 -16.49 3.52 -8.53
N LEU A 7 -16.03 3.67 -7.29
CA LEU A 7 -16.01 4.96 -6.60
C LEU A 7 -15.11 5.98 -7.29
N ALA A 8 -13.92 5.58 -7.74
CA ALA A 8 -13.01 6.43 -8.50
C ALA A 8 -13.66 6.87 -9.83
N PHE A 9 -14.31 5.95 -10.55
CA PHE A 9 -15.04 6.26 -11.77
C PHE A 9 -16.17 7.27 -11.52
N VAL A 10 -16.99 7.06 -10.49
CA VAL A 10 -18.05 7.98 -10.12
C VAL A 10 -17.49 9.36 -9.79
N ALA A 11 -16.38 9.44 -9.04
CA ALA A 11 -15.74 10.71 -8.68
C ALA A 11 -15.26 11.46 -9.94
N VAL A 12 -14.58 10.78 -10.85
CA VAL A 12 -14.07 11.36 -12.10
C VAL A 12 -15.20 11.85 -13.00
N THR A 13 -16.28 11.08 -13.11
CA THR A 13 -17.43 11.42 -13.99
C THR A 13 -18.31 12.54 -13.42
N ARG A 14 -18.09 12.99 -12.19
CA ARG A 14 -18.78 14.17 -11.63
C ARG A 14 -18.21 15.49 -12.12
N ALA A 15 -17.01 15.49 -12.68
CA ALA A 15 -16.44 16.70 -13.25
C ALA A 15 -17.13 17.08 -14.57
N GLU A 16 -17.63 18.31 -14.66
CA GLU A 16 -18.28 18.83 -15.86
C GLU A 16 -17.29 19.47 -16.84
N LYS A 17 -16.31 20.21 -16.33
CA LYS A 17 -15.38 21.00 -17.16
C LYS A 17 -13.91 20.74 -16.85
N GLY A 18 -13.59 20.36 -15.63
CA GLY A 18 -12.20 20.13 -15.23
C GLY A 18 -12.13 19.30 -13.97
N LEU A 19 -11.10 18.49 -13.88
CA LEU A 19 -10.81 17.65 -12.73
C LEU A 19 -9.38 17.93 -12.27
N TYR A 20 -9.23 18.22 -10.98
CA TYR A 20 -7.92 18.37 -10.35
C TYR A 20 -7.71 17.22 -9.35
N LEU A 21 -6.65 16.47 -9.56
CA LEU A 21 -6.23 15.40 -8.69
C LEU A 21 -4.99 15.82 -7.91
N SER A 22 -5.00 15.67 -6.62
CA SER A 22 -3.86 15.97 -5.77
C SER A 22 -3.39 14.73 -5.01
N GLY A 23 -2.10 14.63 -4.78
CA GLY A 23 -1.48 13.56 -4.02
C GLY A 23 -0.42 14.11 -3.09
N ALA A 24 -0.19 13.43 -1.97
CA ALA A 24 0.90 13.74 -1.07
C ALA A 24 2.12 12.86 -1.43
N GLN A 25 3.28 13.50 -1.46
CA GLN A 25 4.58 12.80 -1.51
C GLN A 25 5.15 12.68 -0.10
N GLY A 26 5.96 11.67 0.12
CA GLY A 26 6.60 11.47 1.42
C GLY A 26 6.68 9.99 1.80
N ARG A 27 6.64 9.74 3.09
CA ARG A 27 6.70 8.40 3.66
C ARG A 27 5.59 8.19 4.67
N HIS A 28 5.11 6.95 4.73
CA HIS A 28 4.28 6.49 5.82
C HIS A 28 5.06 6.48 7.14
N PHE A 29 4.35 6.33 8.22
CA PHE A 29 4.94 6.24 9.56
C PHE A 29 5.92 5.07 9.72
N ASP A 30 5.71 3.96 8.97
CA ASP A 30 6.58 2.78 8.93
C ASP A 30 7.82 2.97 8.02
N GLY A 31 7.98 4.15 7.42
CA GLY A 31 9.09 4.47 6.52
C GLY A 31 8.84 4.11 5.05
N SER A 32 7.78 3.37 4.73
CA SER A 32 7.44 3.05 3.36
C SER A 32 7.05 4.29 2.56
N PRO A 33 7.35 4.35 1.26
CA PRO A 33 6.99 5.51 0.44
C PRO A 33 5.48 5.62 0.27
N LEU A 34 4.99 6.86 0.19
CA LEU A 34 3.64 7.17 -0.25
C LEU A 34 3.61 7.09 -1.78
N TYR A 35 2.91 6.08 -2.29
CA TYR A 35 2.76 5.91 -3.72
C TYR A 35 1.57 6.69 -4.28
N PRO A 36 1.65 7.19 -5.52
CA PRO A 36 0.48 7.68 -6.23
C PRO A 36 -0.62 6.63 -6.31
N SER A 37 -1.88 7.08 -6.28
CA SER A 37 -3.01 6.17 -6.46
C SER A 37 -2.90 5.41 -7.78
N ARG A 38 -3.19 4.10 -7.77
CA ARG A 38 -3.25 3.28 -8.97
C ARG A 38 -4.16 3.87 -10.05
N PHE A 39 -5.29 4.46 -9.65
CA PHE A 39 -6.23 5.08 -10.58
C PHE A 39 -5.64 6.29 -11.30
N VAL A 40 -4.72 7.01 -10.67
CA VAL A 40 -3.97 8.10 -11.31
C VAL A 40 -2.91 7.54 -12.25
N LEU A 41 -2.25 6.44 -11.86
CA LEU A 41 -1.24 5.78 -12.69
C LEU A 41 -1.82 5.09 -13.93
N ASP A 42 -3.12 4.77 -13.92
CA ASP A 42 -3.85 4.17 -15.03
C ASP A 42 -4.37 5.22 -16.04
N ILE A 43 -4.27 6.52 -15.72
CA ILE A 43 -4.63 7.60 -16.66
C ILE A 43 -3.58 7.66 -17.78
N ASP A 44 -4.05 7.67 -19.01
CA ASP A 44 -3.16 7.87 -20.18
C ASP A 44 -2.42 9.21 -20.05
N ALA A 45 -1.11 9.16 -20.27
CA ALA A 45 -0.24 10.33 -20.12
C ALA A 45 -0.64 11.52 -21.03
N GLY A 46 -1.32 11.23 -22.15
CA GLY A 46 -1.86 12.27 -23.05
C GLY A 46 -3.12 12.96 -22.51
N LEU A 47 -3.74 12.42 -21.47
CA LEU A 47 -4.98 12.95 -20.89
C LEU A 47 -4.76 13.68 -19.56
N ALA A 48 -3.55 13.72 -19.05
CA ALA A 48 -3.22 14.34 -17.76
C ALA A 48 -2.12 15.40 -17.94
N GLU A 49 -2.34 16.55 -17.34
CA GLU A 49 -1.32 17.59 -17.16
C GLU A 49 -0.83 17.55 -15.71
N TYR A 50 0.49 17.54 -15.51
CA TYR A 50 1.10 17.56 -14.20
C TYR A 50 1.65 18.94 -13.89
N THR A 51 1.25 19.52 -12.76
CA THR A 51 1.92 20.72 -12.22
C THR A 51 3.34 20.37 -11.78
N GLU A 52 3.47 19.20 -11.13
CA GLU A 52 4.74 18.60 -10.74
C GLU A 52 4.68 17.10 -11.04
N LYS A 53 5.49 16.63 -11.99
CA LYS A 53 5.49 15.22 -12.37
C LYS A 53 6.16 14.39 -11.29
N PRO A 54 5.53 13.28 -10.82
CA PRO A 54 6.19 12.35 -9.91
C PRO A 54 7.48 11.81 -10.51
N ASN A 55 8.46 11.49 -9.65
CA ASN A 55 9.71 10.88 -10.07
C ASN A 55 9.45 9.53 -10.76
N ASP A 56 10.10 9.30 -11.90
CA ASP A 56 9.93 8.06 -12.68
C ASP A 56 10.30 6.81 -11.87
N ALA A 57 11.29 6.89 -10.97
CA ALA A 57 11.64 5.80 -10.06
C ALA A 57 10.50 5.51 -9.09
N LEU A 58 9.85 6.53 -8.51
CA LEU A 58 8.70 6.36 -7.62
C LEU A 58 7.52 5.72 -8.36
N ILE A 59 7.30 6.08 -9.63
CA ILE A 59 6.25 5.48 -10.46
C ILE A 59 6.56 4.00 -10.73
N ALA A 60 7.81 3.66 -11.03
CA ALA A 60 8.23 2.28 -11.26
C ALA A 60 8.03 1.42 -10.00
N ASP A 61 8.48 1.91 -8.85
CA ASP A 61 8.30 1.26 -7.55
C ASP A 61 6.80 1.09 -7.21
N ALA A 62 5.98 2.10 -7.50
CA ALA A 62 4.54 2.03 -7.28
C ALA A 62 3.88 0.95 -8.14
N ARG A 63 4.27 0.81 -9.41
CA ARG A 63 3.76 -0.23 -10.32
C ARG A 63 4.19 -1.63 -9.85
N GLU A 64 5.44 -1.78 -9.43
CA GLU A 64 5.94 -3.03 -8.86
C GLU A 64 5.16 -3.40 -7.59
N TYR A 65 4.94 -2.45 -6.70
CA TYR A 65 4.15 -2.65 -5.49
C TYR A 65 2.70 -3.06 -5.79
N ILE A 66 2.05 -2.43 -6.77
CA ILE A 66 0.70 -2.78 -7.21
C ILE A 66 0.67 -4.22 -7.75
N ALA A 67 1.59 -4.56 -8.65
CA ALA A 67 1.69 -5.90 -9.22
C ALA A 67 1.95 -6.97 -8.14
N TYR A 68 2.82 -6.66 -7.17
CA TYR A 68 3.05 -7.52 -6.02
C TYR A 68 1.78 -7.71 -5.20
N SER A 69 1.06 -6.62 -4.88
CA SER A 69 -0.17 -6.69 -4.07
C SER A 69 -1.28 -7.49 -4.77
N GLU A 70 -1.40 -7.39 -6.08
CA GLU A 70 -2.37 -8.18 -6.87
C GLU A 70 -2.05 -9.67 -6.87
N LYS A 71 -0.77 -10.00 -6.96
CA LYS A 71 -0.30 -11.40 -6.99
C LYS A 71 -0.41 -12.08 -5.63
N TYR A 72 -0.17 -11.33 -4.54
CA TYR A 72 -0.04 -11.87 -3.19
C TYR A 72 -1.20 -11.48 -2.25
N MET A 73 -2.28 -10.89 -2.77
CA MET A 73 -3.56 -10.79 -2.07
C MET A 73 -4.50 -11.89 -2.58
N PRO A 74 -4.39 -13.13 -2.07
CA PRO A 74 -5.33 -14.18 -2.43
C PRO A 74 -6.73 -13.81 -1.90
N GLU A 75 -7.76 -14.22 -2.63
CA GLU A 75 -9.16 -14.12 -2.19
C GLU A 75 -9.41 -14.88 -0.87
N ASN A 76 -8.49 -15.75 -0.47
CA ASN A 76 -8.45 -16.44 0.83
C ASN A 76 -7.29 -15.93 1.67
N MET A 77 -7.48 -14.81 2.35
CA MET A 77 -6.49 -14.17 3.22
C MET A 77 -6.06 -15.05 4.42
N GLU A 78 -6.90 -16.00 4.87
CA GLU A 78 -6.61 -16.85 6.03
C GLU A 78 -5.46 -17.86 5.81
N ALA A 79 -5.25 -18.31 4.58
CA ALA A 79 -4.23 -19.32 4.27
C ALA A 79 -2.80 -18.77 4.12
N ALA A 80 -2.64 -17.46 3.97
CA ALA A 80 -1.36 -16.82 3.71
C ALA A 80 -0.83 -15.98 4.90
N LEU A 81 -1.54 -15.94 6.02
CA LEU A 81 -1.15 -15.15 7.17
C LEU A 81 0.00 -15.80 7.94
N PHE A 82 0.97 -14.97 8.35
CA PHE A 82 1.96 -15.39 9.31
C PHE A 82 1.30 -15.67 10.68
N PRO A 83 1.61 -16.80 11.33
CA PRO A 83 1.02 -17.09 12.63
C PRO A 83 1.52 -16.15 13.71
N VAL A 84 0.72 -15.95 14.75
CA VAL A 84 1.13 -15.24 15.97
C VAL A 84 2.37 -15.90 16.54
N GLY A 85 3.34 -15.09 16.96
CA GLY A 85 4.65 -15.55 17.42
C GLY A 85 5.69 -15.74 16.31
N ALA A 86 5.30 -15.70 15.03
CA ALA A 86 6.28 -15.78 13.94
C ALA A 86 7.24 -14.57 13.95
N ARG A 87 8.51 -14.85 13.63
CA ARG A 87 9.52 -13.82 13.37
C ARG A 87 9.43 -13.41 11.92
N VAL A 88 9.35 -12.11 11.71
CA VAL A 88 9.26 -11.49 10.37
C VAL A 88 10.22 -10.32 10.26
N ARG A 89 10.63 -10.01 9.05
CA ARG A 89 11.43 -8.85 8.72
C ARG A 89 10.62 -7.92 7.83
N HIS A 90 10.51 -6.66 8.24
CA HIS A 90 9.98 -5.56 7.45
C HIS A 90 11.13 -4.75 6.86
N GLU A 91 10.98 -4.30 5.62
CA GLU A 91 12.05 -3.61 4.87
C GLU A 91 12.61 -2.38 5.61
N TYR A 92 11.76 -1.61 6.27
CA TYR A 92 12.14 -0.36 6.91
C TYR A 92 12.25 -0.43 8.44
N LEU A 93 11.51 -1.34 9.08
CA LEU A 93 11.46 -1.46 10.54
C LEU A 93 12.34 -2.59 11.08
N GLY A 94 12.94 -3.39 10.19
CA GLY A 94 13.77 -4.52 10.57
C GLY A 94 13.00 -5.73 11.08
N GLU A 95 13.58 -6.49 11.98
CA GLU A 95 13.01 -7.73 12.50
C GLU A 95 12.02 -7.48 13.64
N GLY A 96 11.05 -8.36 13.75
CA GLY A 96 10.05 -8.29 14.81
C GLY A 96 9.25 -9.58 14.94
N SER A 97 8.45 -9.64 15.99
CA SER A 97 7.55 -10.79 16.26
C SER A 97 6.09 -10.36 16.14
N ILE A 98 5.29 -11.20 15.48
CA ILE A 98 3.86 -10.98 15.36
C ILE A 98 3.19 -11.25 16.71
N LEU A 99 2.52 -10.24 17.25
CA LEU A 99 1.77 -10.34 18.50
C LEU A 99 0.31 -10.71 18.24
N GLU A 100 -0.27 -10.22 17.16
CA GLU A 100 -1.67 -10.38 16.81
C GLU A 100 -1.85 -10.29 15.30
N ALA A 101 -2.79 -11.06 14.75
CA ALA A 101 -3.28 -10.93 13.39
C ALA A 101 -4.76 -10.53 13.45
N ASP A 102 -5.05 -9.26 13.17
CA ASP A 102 -6.39 -8.67 13.18
C ASP A 102 -6.97 -8.76 11.77
N THR A 103 -7.79 -9.78 11.53
CA THR A 103 -8.42 -10.02 10.22
C THR A 103 -9.46 -8.95 9.88
N ASP A 104 -10.14 -8.39 10.87
CA ASP A 104 -11.16 -7.37 10.66
C ASP A 104 -10.54 -6.05 10.16
N LYS A 105 -9.34 -5.75 10.65
CA LYS A 105 -8.57 -4.56 10.22
C LYS A 105 -7.56 -4.83 9.13
N GLY A 106 -7.39 -6.10 8.72
CA GLY A 106 -6.42 -6.49 7.70
C GLY A 106 -4.98 -6.15 8.08
N ALA A 107 -4.60 -6.31 9.36
CA ALA A 107 -3.30 -5.88 9.85
C ALA A 107 -2.74 -6.79 10.94
N TYR A 108 -1.40 -6.91 10.95
CA TYR A 108 -0.65 -7.48 12.08
C TYR A 108 -0.35 -6.42 13.13
N LEU A 109 -0.34 -6.80 14.39
CA LEU A 109 0.35 -6.08 15.45
C LEU A 109 1.73 -6.72 15.62
N ILE A 110 2.80 -5.98 15.31
CA ILE A 110 4.18 -6.48 15.33
C ILE A 110 4.99 -5.69 16.35
N ARG A 111 5.76 -6.41 17.16
CA ARG A 111 6.80 -5.84 18.03
C ARG A 111 8.11 -5.96 17.30
N PHE A 112 8.61 -4.85 16.78
CA PHE A 112 9.93 -4.76 16.16
C PHE A 112 11.00 -4.59 17.19
N ASP A 113 12.18 -5.17 16.94
CA ASP A 113 13.32 -5.10 17.87
C ASP A 113 13.90 -3.68 17.92
N SER A 114 13.77 -2.92 16.84
CA SER A 114 14.24 -1.55 16.69
C SER A 114 13.29 -0.47 17.23
N VAL A 115 12.04 -0.84 17.60
CA VAL A 115 11.00 0.11 17.97
C VAL A 115 10.39 -0.25 19.31
N ALA A 116 10.36 0.72 20.25
CA ALA A 116 9.91 0.49 21.62
C ALA A 116 8.43 0.08 21.74
N THR A 117 7.58 0.51 20.81
CA THR A 117 6.13 0.22 20.85
C THR A 117 5.72 -0.65 19.67
N PRO A 118 4.81 -1.64 19.88
CA PRO A 118 4.27 -2.44 18.79
C PRO A 118 3.63 -1.57 17.70
N ARG A 119 3.72 -2.02 16.46
CA ARG A 119 3.20 -1.31 15.29
C ARG A 119 2.16 -2.14 14.56
N ARG A 120 1.11 -1.49 14.08
CA ARG A 120 0.15 -2.11 13.15
C ARG A 120 0.68 -2.03 11.74
N ILE A 121 0.84 -3.18 11.11
CA ILE A 121 1.37 -3.33 9.75
C ILE A 121 0.31 -4.04 8.92
N ALA A 122 -0.12 -3.44 7.83
CA ALA A 122 -1.13 -4.04 6.97
C ALA A 122 -0.67 -5.41 6.43
N PHE A 123 -1.58 -6.37 6.25
CA PHE A 123 -1.26 -7.69 5.69
C PHE A 123 -0.58 -7.62 4.32
N ARG A 124 -0.89 -6.57 3.55
CA ARG A 124 -0.28 -6.30 2.25
C ARG A 124 1.16 -5.78 2.31
N ALA A 125 1.67 -5.45 3.49
CA ALA A 125 3.06 -5.02 3.62
C ALA A 125 4.02 -6.16 3.30
N LYS A 126 5.14 -5.83 2.69
CA LYS A 126 6.17 -6.81 2.32
C LYS A 126 6.90 -7.29 3.57
N LEU A 127 6.43 -8.42 4.09
CA LEU A 127 7.06 -9.12 5.22
C LEU A 127 7.72 -10.40 4.71
N THR A 128 8.91 -10.68 5.19
CA THR A 128 9.61 -11.96 4.95
C THR A 128 9.79 -12.70 6.25
N ARG A 129 9.71 -14.03 6.19
CA ARG A 129 9.98 -14.88 7.36
C ARG A 129 11.48 -14.87 7.67
N VAL A 130 11.80 -14.73 8.94
CA VAL A 130 13.19 -14.86 9.45
C VAL A 130 13.44 -16.31 9.86
#